data_4f192c341067f7b91ba4a56d043391b8
#
_entry.id   4f192c341067f7b91ba4a56d043391b8
#
_cell.length_a   1.000
_cell.length_b   1.000
_cell.length_c   1.000
_cell.angle_alpha   90.00
_cell.angle_beta   90.00
_cell.angle_gamma   90.00
#
_symmetry.space_group_name_H-M   'P 1'
#
loop_
_entity.id
_entity.type
_entity.pdbx_description
1 polymer ?
#
loop_
_entity_poly.entity_id
_entity_poly.type
_entity_poly.pdbx_seq_one_letter_code
_entity_poly.pdbx_strand_id
1 'polypeptide(L)'
;MKHLHKSLDEKKEECVRLLRSTNRPHIDDLISFISHMGYFVAPGSYTHHRFKGGLVSHSLETYYEAMALREQKIKEGFSPESMPEESVIISALMHDLCKADTIRYNDEQRKVCRVKKARGHSRRSVCKVGEAKFRLTEDEKNAILWHMGGRHIYEDKQKRIEFFQNNPLSDIIRKADGSSIGKSKKRHHKSIV
;
A
#
# COMPACT_ATOMS: atom_id res chain seq x y z
N MET A 1 13.86 -10.92 -4.68
CA MET A 1 13.13 -11.11 -5.95
C MET A 1 12.25 -12.37 -6.03
N LYS A 2 12.13 -13.19 -4.98
CA LYS A 2 11.27 -14.41 -4.96
C LYS A 2 9.75 -14.14 -4.94
N HIS A 3 9.31 -12.91 -4.66
CA HIS A 3 7.88 -12.57 -4.45
C HIS A 3 7.08 -12.37 -5.75
N LEU A 4 7.75 -12.23 -6.89
CA LEU A 4 7.13 -11.87 -8.17
C LEU A 4 6.39 -13.01 -8.87
N HIS A 5 6.68 -14.26 -8.50
CA HIS A 5 6.13 -15.46 -9.15
C HIS A 5 5.05 -16.17 -8.32
N LYS A 6 4.64 -15.58 -7.19
CA LYS A 6 3.59 -16.15 -6.35
C LYS A 6 2.23 -16.12 -7.05
N SER A 7 1.47 -17.19 -6.89
CA SER A 7 0.07 -17.25 -7.27
C SER A 7 -0.76 -16.21 -6.50
N LEU A 8 -2.01 -16.02 -6.90
CA LEU A 8 -2.92 -15.12 -6.18
C LEU A 8 -3.19 -15.60 -4.76
N ASP A 9 -3.36 -16.91 -4.57
CA ASP A 9 -3.62 -17.51 -3.27
C ASP A 9 -2.42 -17.38 -2.34
N GLU A 10 -1.21 -17.65 -2.82
CA GLU A 10 0.02 -17.44 -2.04
C GLU A 10 0.19 -15.96 -1.62
N LYS A 11 -0.18 -14.99 -2.47
CA LYS A 11 -0.14 -13.56 -2.11
C LYS A 11 -1.19 -13.20 -1.06
N LYS A 12 -2.38 -13.78 -1.16
CA LYS A 12 -3.44 -13.61 -0.16
C LYS A 12 -2.98 -14.17 1.19
N GLU A 13 -2.49 -15.40 1.21
CA GLU A 13 -1.99 -16.05 2.43
C GLU A 13 -0.86 -15.25 3.08
N GLU A 14 0.08 -14.76 2.28
CA GLU A 14 1.18 -13.93 2.77
C GLU A 14 0.69 -12.61 3.37
N CYS A 15 -0.22 -11.91 2.68
CA CYS A 15 -0.82 -10.68 3.18
C CYS A 15 -1.53 -10.92 4.52
N VAL A 16 -2.35 -11.98 4.62
CA VAL A 16 -3.04 -12.36 5.86
C VAL A 16 -2.05 -12.71 6.97
N ARG A 17 -1.01 -13.48 6.67
CA ARG A 17 0.04 -13.82 7.64
C ARG A 17 0.75 -12.57 8.16
N LEU A 18 1.10 -11.63 7.29
CA LEU A 18 1.73 -10.35 7.68
C LEU A 18 0.80 -9.51 8.57
N LEU A 19 -0.48 -9.39 8.20
CA LEU A 19 -1.43 -8.66 9.03
C LEU A 19 -1.56 -9.29 10.42
N ARG A 20 -1.71 -10.61 10.51
CA ARG A 20 -1.80 -11.33 11.79
C ARG A 20 -0.53 -11.23 12.64
N SER A 21 0.66 -11.18 12.03
CA SER A 21 1.92 -11.03 12.77
C SER A 21 2.04 -9.70 13.51
N THR A 22 1.20 -8.71 13.19
CA THR A 22 1.16 -7.44 13.93
C THR A 22 0.55 -7.56 15.33
N ASN A 23 -0.18 -8.64 15.62
CA ASN A 23 -0.89 -8.88 16.88
C ASN A 23 -1.79 -7.71 17.33
N ARG A 24 -2.26 -6.87 16.38
CA ARG A 24 -3.08 -5.69 16.67
C ARG A 24 -4.53 -6.10 16.99
N PRO A 25 -5.18 -5.45 17.95
CA PRO A 25 -6.62 -5.65 18.19
C PRO A 25 -7.44 -5.45 16.91
N HIS A 26 -8.46 -6.27 16.72
CA HIS A 26 -9.35 -6.22 15.54
C HIS A 26 -8.68 -6.51 14.18
N ILE A 27 -7.50 -7.16 14.17
CA ILE A 27 -6.81 -7.48 12.91
C ILE A 27 -7.61 -8.47 12.06
N ASP A 28 -8.29 -9.44 12.65
CA ASP A 28 -9.14 -10.40 11.91
C ASP A 28 -10.42 -9.73 11.38
N ASP A 29 -10.97 -8.72 12.07
CA ASP A 29 -12.05 -7.88 11.54
C ASP A 29 -11.60 -7.12 10.29
N LEU A 30 -10.39 -6.53 10.32
CA LEU A 30 -9.79 -5.88 9.15
C LEU A 30 -9.59 -6.88 7.99
N ILE A 31 -9.04 -8.07 8.25
CA ILE A 31 -8.83 -9.12 7.24
C ILE A 31 -10.16 -9.54 6.61
N SER A 32 -11.18 -9.76 7.42
CA SER A 32 -12.53 -10.08 6.96
C SER A 32 -13.10 -8.95 6.08
N PHE A 33 -13.00 -7.71 6.53
CA PHE A 33 -13.49 -6.54 5.81
C PHE A 33 -12.83 -6.38 4.44
N ILE A 34 -11.49 -6.42 4.36
CA ILE A 34 -10.78 -6.27 3.09
C ILE A 34 -11.06 -7.42 2.13
N SER A 35 -11.30 -8.62 2.65
CA SER A 35 -11.70 -9.79 1.85
C SER A 35 -13.07 -9.56 1.19
N HIS A 36 -14.06 -9.10 1.96
CA HIS A 36 -15.40 -8.77 1.45
C HIS A 36 -15.40 -7.60 0.46
N MET A 37 -14.51 -6.62 0.65
CA MET A 37 -14.31 -5.53 -0.31
C MET A 37 -13.75 -5.98 -1.66
N GLY A 38 -13.19 -7.18 -1.75
CA GLY A 38 -12.53 -7.68 -2.95
C GLY A 38 -11.07 -7.20 -3.10
N TYR A 39 -10.41 -6.80 -2.01
CA TYR A 39 -9.02 -6.33 -2.01
C TYR A 39 -8.06 -7.31 -2.70
N PHE A 40 -8.22 -8.60 -2.46
CA PHE A 40 -7.33 -9.64 -3.00
C PHE A 40 -7.48 -9.87 -4.50
N VAL A 41 -8.61 -9.49 -5.10
CA VAL A 41 -8.87 -9.67 -6.53
C VAL A 41 -8.83 -8.36 -7.33
N ALA A 42 -8.84 -7.22 -6.65
CA ALA A 42 -8.82 -5.91 -7.29
C ALA A 42 -7.51 -5.67 -8.06
N PRO A 43 -7.54 -4.95 -9.20
CA PRO A 43 -6.34 -4.49 -9.87
C PRO A 43 -5.65 -3.38 -9.07
N GLY A 44 -4.33 -3.17 -9.28
CA GLY A 44 -3.58 -2.13 -8.59
C GLY A 44 -3.89 -0.72 -9.08
N SER A 45 -3.97 -0.53 -10.38
CA SER A 45 -4.33 0.76 -11.00
C SER A 45 -4.61 0.61 -12.50
N TYR A 46 -4.85 1.74 -13.18
CA TYR A 46 -4.95 1.81 -14.65
C TYR A 46 -3.58 1.78 -15.36
N THR A 47 -2.48 2.04 -14.66
CA THR A 47 -1.15 2.23 -15.27
C THR A 47 -0.12 1.20 -14.85
N HIS A 48 -0.33 0.53 -13.71
CA HIS A 48 0.55 -0.51 -13.18
C HIS A 48 -0.27 -1.60 -12.47
N HIS A 49 0.24 -2.80 -12.35
CA HIS A 49 -0.46 -3.93 -11.72
C HIS A 49 -1.89 -4.10 -12.26
N ARG A 50 -2.05 -4.04 -13.60
CA ARG A 50 -3.32 -4.01 -14.32
C ARG A 50 -3.94 -5.41 -14.51
N PHE A 51 -3.91 -6.23 -13.48
CA PHE A 51 -4.38 -7.63 -13.52
C PHE A 51 -5.15 -7.96 -12.25
N LYS A 52 -5.90 -9.07 -12.28
CA LYS A 52 -6.63 -9.59 -11.13
C LYS A 52 -5.64 -9.90 -9.99
N GLY A 53 -5.88 -9.33 -8.79
CA GLY A 53 -4.94 -9.39 -7.67
C GLY A 53 -3.76 -8.42 -7.77
N GLY A 54 -3.83 -7.46 -8.69
CA GLY A 54 -2.80 -6.43 -8.84
C GLY A 54 -2.65 -5.54 -7.62
N LEU A 55 -3.74 -5.29 -6.86
CA LEU A 55 -3.71 -4.47 -5.65
C LEU A 55 -2.91 -5.15 -4.54
N VAL A 56 -3.19 -6.40 -4.21
CA VAL A 56 -2.41 -7.14 -3.20
C VAL A 56 -0.96 -7.32 -3.64
N SER A 57 -0.70 -7.53 -4.93
CA SER A 57 0.66 -7.62 -5.47
C SER A 57 1.44 -6.33 -5.26
N HIS A 58 0.83 -5.18 -5.59
CA HIS A 58 1.41 -3.86 -5.37
C HIS A 58 1.68 -3.58 -3.89
N SER A 59 0.72 -3.88 -3.03
CA SER A 59 0.85 -3.67 -1.58
C SER A 59 1.96 -4.52 -0.96
N LEU A 60 2.11 -5.78 -1.36
CA LEU A 60 3.22 -6.63 -0.92
C LEU A 60 4.57 -6.12 -1.46
N GLU A 61 4.66 -5.69 -2.71
CA GLU A 61 5.88 -5.07 -3.23
C GLU A 61 6.23 -3.80 -2.46
N THR A 62 5.24 -2.96 -2.15
CA THR A 62 5.42 -1.77 -1.31
C THR A 62 5.92 -2.14 0.08
N TYR A 63 5.38 -3.19 0.69
CA TYR A 63 5.84 -3.68 1.98
C TYR A 63 7.32 -4.09 1.95
N TYR A 64 7.74 -4.91 0.99
CA TYR A 64 9.13 -5.36 0.93
C TYR A 64 10.11 -4.21 0.67
N GLU A 65 9.75 -3.27 -0.21
CA GLU A 65 10.56 -2.07 -0.42
C GLU A 65 10.63 -1.19 0.84
N ALA A 66 9.52 -1.03 1.55
CA ALA A 66 9.47 -0.26 2.79
C ALA A 66 10.34 -0.90 3.88
N MET A 67 10.34 -2.23 4.02
CA MET A 67 11.20 -2.94 4.96
C MET A 67 12.69 -2.75 4.62
N ALA A 68 13.07 -2.83 3.35
CA ALA A 68 14.44 -2.56 2.93
C ALA A 68 14.87 -1.11 3.23
N LEU A 69 13.99 -0.15 2.98
CA LEU A 69 14.23 1.26 3.31
C LEU A 69 14.30 1.50 4.83
N ARG A 70 13.49 0.78 5.61
CA ARG A 70 13.54 0.80 7.08
C ARG A 70 14.91 0.33 7.59
N GLU A 71 15.38 -0.81 7.11
CA GLU A 71 16.70 -1.33 7.49
C GLU A 71 17.83 -0.34 7.14
N GLN A 72 17.75 0.30 5.96
CA GLN A 72 18.70 1.32 5.56
C GLN A 72 18.66 2.52 6.52
N LYS A 73 17.48 3.06 6.86
CA LYS A 73 17.34 4.19 7.77
C LYS A 73 17.85 3.87 9.18
N ILE A 74 17.63 2.65 9.67
CA ILE A 74 18.19 2.22 10.96
C ILE A 74 19.73 2.24 10.92
N LYS A 75 20.35 1.77 9.84
CA LYS A 75 21.81 1.86 9.63
C LYS A 75 22.30 3.32 9.54
N GLU A 76 21.47 4.24 9.07
CA GLU A 76 21.72 5.69 9.03
C GLU A 76 21.51 6.38 10.40
N GLY A 77 21.12 5.63 11.45
CA GLY A 77 20.99 6.14 12.82
C GLY A 77 19.56 6.51 13.23
N PHE A 78 18.54 6.21 12.42
CA PHE A 78 17.17 6.40 12.85
C PHE A 78 16.76 5.31 13.85
N SER A 79 15.97 5.74 14.88
CA SER A 79 15.41 4.80 15.84
C SER A 79 14.44 3.81 15.19
N PRO A 80 14.53 2.48 15.46
CA PRO A 80 13.55 1.49 15.02
C PRO A 80 12.11 1.80 15.47
N GLU A 81 11.95 2.43 16.65
CA GLU A 81 10.67 2.81 17.23
C GLU A 81 9.95 3.92 16.43
N SER A 82 10.69 4.70 15.62
CA SER A 82 10.08 5.69 14.71
C SER A 82 9.44 5.05 13.48
N MET A 83 9.71 3.76 13.24
CA MET A 83 9.18 2.96 12.14
C MET A 83 8.93 1.52 12.63
N PRO A 84 8.01 1.28 13.57
CA PRO A 84 7.72 -0.06 14.06
C PRO A 84 7.34 -1.00 12.91
N GLU A 85 7.77 -2.24 12.95
CA GLU A 85 7.55 -3.21 11.86
C GLU A 85 6.05 -3.41 11.59
N GLU A 86 5.25 -3.54 12.64
CA GLU A 86 3.79 -3.64 12.53
C GLU A 86 3.18 -2.42 11.82
N SER A 87 3.69 -1.20 12.07
CA SER A 87 3.19 0.01 11.41
C SER A 87 3.61 0.08 9.94
N VAL A 88 4.80 -0.45 9.60
CA VAL A 88 5.20 -0.63 8.19
C VAL A 88 4.28 -1.61 7.48
N ILE A 89 3.96 -2.75 8.10
CA ILE A 89 3.03 -3.75 7.55
C ILE A 89 1.67 -3.11 7.28
N ILE A 90 1.06 -2.50 8.31
CA ILE A 90 -0.28 -1.90 8.20
C ILE A 90 -0.29 -0.81 7.13
N SER A 91 0.66 0.13 7.19
CA SER A 91 0.70 1.26 6.25
C SER A 91 0.91 0.80 4.80
N ALA A 92 1.85 -0.10 4.56
CA ALA A 92 2.14 -0.61 3.21
C ALA A 92 0.99 -1.43 2.63
N LEU A 93 0.32 -2.27 3.42
CA LEU A 93 -0.77 -3.10 2.93
C LEU A 93 -2.09 -2.31 2.76
N MET A 94 -2.29 -1.23 3.52
CA MET A 94 -3.56 -0.50 3.53
C MET A 94 -3.53 0.85 2.79
N HIS A 95 -2.36 1.36 2.31
CA HIS A 95 -2.28 2.70 1.71
C HIS A 95 -3.26 2.93 0.56
N ASP A 96 -3.52 1.92 -0.22
CA ASP A 96 -4.35 1.94 -1.42
C ASP A 96 -5.68 1.15 -1.28
N LEU A 97 -6.10 0.80 -0.06
CA LEU A 97 -7.28 -0.04 0.22
C LEU A 97 -8.54 0.43 -0.52
N CYS A 98 -8.75 1.72 -0.67
CA CYS A 98 -9.93 2.26 -1.35
C CYS A 98 -10.02 1.87 -2.83
N LYS A 99 -8.94 1.39 -3.44
CA LYS A 99 -8.97 0.89 -4.83
C LYS A 99 -9.81 -0.38 -4.97
N ALA A 100 -9.93 -1.16 -3.89
CA ALA A 100 -10.74 -2.39 -3.88
C ALA A 100 -12.21 -2.16 -4.24
N ASP A 101 -12.75 -0.96 -3.99
CA ASP A 101 -14.15 -0.63 -4.30
C ASP A 101 -14.32 0.39 -5.43
N THR A 102 -13.22 0.87 -6.02
CA THR A 102 -13.27 1.93 -7.06
C THR A 102 -12.90 1.46 -8.46
N ILE A 103 -12.14 0.39 -8.56
CA ILE A 103 -11.72 -0.21 -9.83
C ILE A 103 -11.89 -1.73 -9.77
N ARG A 104 -12.19 -2.33 -10.93
CA ARG A 104 -12.30 -3.78 -11.07
C ARG A 104 -11.56 -4.24 -12.32
N TYR A 105 -11.09 -5.48 -12.31
CA TYR A 105 -10.58 -6.14 -13.50
C TYR A 105 -11.75 -6.83 -14.21
N ASN A 106 -11.95 -6.52 -15.49
CA ASN A 106 -12.92 -7.21 -16.34
C ASN A 106 -12.19 -8.34 -17.08
N ASP A 107 -12.53 -9.58 -16.74
CA ASP A 107 -11.86 -10.77 -17.28
C ASP A 107 -12.14 -10.93 -18.79
N GLU A 108 -13.37 -10.65 -19.26
CA GLU A 108 -13.76 -10.76 -20.67
C GLU A 108 -13.03 -9.75 -21.55
N GLN A 109 -12.95 -8.50 -21.10
CA GLN A 109 -12.29 -7.41 -21.82
C GLN A 109 -10.80 -7.31 -21.50
N ARG A 110 -10.28 -8.13 -20.56
CA ARG A 110 -8.89 -8.13 -20.08
C ARG A 110 -8.37 -6.74 -19.74
N LYS A 111 -9.22 -5.91 -19.13
CA LYS A 111 -8.89 -4.52 -18.79
C LYS A 111 -9.38 -4.09 -17.41
N VAL A 112 -8.78 -3.04 -16.89
CA VAL A 112 -9.21 -2.37 -15.66
C VAL A 112 -10.34 -1.40 -15.98
N CYS A 113 -11.45 -1.54 -15.26
CA CYS A 113 -12.63 -0.70 -15.39
C CYS A 113 -12.87 0.12 -14.12
N ARG A 114 -13.41 1.32 -14.29
CA ARG A 114 -13.84 2.16 -13.18
C ARG A 114 -15.23 1.72 -12.71
N VAL A 115 -15.36 1.49 -11.40
CA VAL A 115 -16.66 1.24 -10.76
C VAL A 115 -17.28 2.53 -10.30
N LYS A 116 -16.49 3.40 -9.64
CA LYS A 116 -16.92 4.72 -9.18
C LYS A 116 -15.81 5.76 -9.21
N LYS A 117 -16.19 7.04 -9.34
CA LYS A 117 -15.23 8.14 -9.21
C LYS A 117 -14.69 8.19 -7.77
N ALA A 118 -13.37 8.29 -7.64
CA ALA A 118 -12.69 8.47 -6.37
C ALA A 118 -11.77 9.69 -6.45
N ARG A 119 -12.03 10.69 -5.60
CA ARG A 119 -11.09 11.77 -5.31
C ARG A 119 -10.54 11.56 -3.91
N GLY A 120 -9.27 11.93 -3.67
CA GLY A 120 -8.67 11.82 -2.35
C GLY A 120 -8.52 10.36 -1.88
N HIS A 121 -7.96 9.49 -2.71
CA HIS A 121 -7.88 8.05 -2.42
C HIS A 121 -7.14 7.74 -1.13
N SER A 122 -6.07 8.47 -0.77
CA SER A 122 -5.35 8.30 0.50
C SER A 122 -6.27 8.46 1.71
N ARG A 123 -7.05 9.57 1.77
CA ARG A 123 -8.05 9.80 2.83
C ARG A 123 -9.11 8.69 2.85
N ARG A 124 -9.55 8.25 1.69
CA ARG A 124 -10.54 7.16 1.58
C ARG A 124 -9.99 5.82 2.09
N SER A 125 -8.70 5.53 1.87
CA SER A 125 -8.08 4.34 2.44
C SER A 125 -8.09 4.39 3.97
N VAL A 126 -7.74 5.52 4.57
CA VAL A 126 -7.85 5.71 6.04
C VAL A 126 -9.29 5.50 6.52
N CYS A 127 -10.28 6.10 5.84
CA CYS A 127 -11.69 5.91 6.20
C CYS A 127 -12.11 4.43 6.13
N LYS A 128 -11.68 3.71 5.06
CA LYS A 128 -11.99 2.29 4.89
C LYS A 128 -11.40 1.40 5.99
N VAL A 129 -10.20 1.69 6.46
CA VAL A 129 -9.64 1.00 7.62
C VAL A 129 -10.49 1.24 8.88
N GLY A 130 -10.97 2.48 9.07
CA GLY A 130 -11.88 2.82 10.17
C GLY A 130 -13.24 2.11 10.08
N GLU A 131 -13.80 1.92 8.87
CA GLU A 131 -15.04 1.15 8.65
C GLU A 131 -14.88 -0.31 9.12
N ALA A 132 -13.67 -0.87 9.05
CA ALA A 132 -13.34 -2.20 9.59
C ALA A 132 -13.20 -2.23 11.12
N LYS A 133 -13.50 -1.13 11.82
CA LYS A 133 -13.26 -0.95 13.26
C LYS A 133 -11.81 -1.11 13.70
N PHE A 134 -10.88 -1.08 12.75
CA PHE A 134 -9.44 -1.14 13.02
C PHE A 134 -8.90 0.27 13.31
N ARG A 135 -8.14 0.40 14.40
CA ARG A 135 -7.60 1.69 14.85
C ARG A 135 -6.16 1.88 14.36
N LEU A 136 -5.98 2.80 13.43
CA LEU A 136 -4.64 3.26 13.00
C LEU A 136 -4.01 4.16 14.07
N THR A 137 -2.69 4.08 14.24
CA THR A 137 -1.92 5.12 14.94
C THR A 137 -1.88 6.41 14.11
N GLU A 138 -1.45 7.53 14.70
CA GLU A 138 -1.30 8.78 13.95
C GLU A 138 -0.21 8.66 12.86
N ASP A 139 0.89 7.95 13.15
CA ASP A 139 1.95 7.74 12.17
C ASP A 139 1.49 6.87 10.99
N GLU A 140 0.70 5.83 11.25
CA GLU A 140 0.09 5.00 10.21
C GLU A 140 -0.89 5.80 9.34
N LYS A 141 -1.75 6.64 9.96
CA LYS A 141 -2.64 7.56 9.23
C LYS A 141 -1.84 8.50 8.35
N ASN A 142 -0.79 9.12 8.91
CA ASN A 142 0.08 10.00 8.17
C ASN A 142 0.78 9.27 7.01
N ALA A 143 1.32 8.09 7.24
CA ALA A 143 1.95 7.29 6.20
C ALA A 143 0.99 7.00 5.04
N ILE A 144 -0.26 6.62 5.34
CA ILE A 144 -1.30 6.39 4.33
C ILE A 144 -1.72 7.70 3.65
N LEU A 145 -1.91 8.79 4.38
CA LEU A 145 -2.33 10.07 3.80
C LEU A 145 -1.28 10.68 2.88
N TRP A 146 0.01 10.51 3.22
CA TRP A 146 1.11 11.18 2.53
C TRP A 146 1.83 10.31 1.49
N HIS A 147 1.42 9.05 1.25
CA HIS A 147 2.11 8.15 0.33
C HIS A 147 2.24 8.74 -1.10
N MET A 148 1.29 9.60 -1.53
CA MET A 148 1.32 10.31 -2.82
C MET A 148 2.21 11.58 -2.81
N GLY A 149 3.01 11.80 -1.78
CA GLY A 149 3.93 12.94 -1.68
C GLY A 149 3.31 14.23 -1.15
N GLY A 150 2.05 14.21 -0.70
CA GLY A 150 1.43 15.29 0.08
C GLY A 150 1.11 16.59 -0.68
N ARG A 151 1.22 16.64 -2.02
CA ARG A 151 0.93 17.86 -2.80
C ARG A 151 -0.50 18.39 -2.61
N HIS A 152 -1.44 17.50 -2.29
CA HIS A 152 -2.83 17.84 -2.01
C HIS A 152 -3.06 18.32 -0.57
N ILE A 153 -2.03 18.26 0.29
CA ILE A 153 -2.07 18.70 1.68
C ILE A 153 -1.31 20.04 1.80
N TYR A 154 -0.09 20.09 1.25
CA TYR A 154 0.72 21.30 1.19
C TYR A 154 1.21 21.55 -0.24
N GLU A 155 0.93 22.73 -0.80
CA GLU A 155 1.51 23.17 -2.07
C GLU A 155 3.01 23.47 -1.91
N ASP A 156 3.40 24.01 -0.76
CA ASP A 156 4.78 24.36 -0.42
C ASP A 156 5.67 23.09 -0.38
N LYS A 157 6.69 23.10 -1.24
CA LYS A 157 7.66 22.00 -1.35
C LYS A 157 8.49 21.86 -0.07
N GLN A 158 8.88 22.99 0.55
CA GLN A 158 9.75 22.97 1.76
C GLN A 158 9.01 22.33 2.93
N LYS A 159 7.75 22.68 3.16
CA LYS A 159 6.91 22.06 4.21
C LYS A 159 6.74 20.56 4.00
N ARG A 160 6.66 20.10 2.74
CA ARG A 160 6.61 18.65 2.47
C ARG A 160 7.94 17.96 2.80
N ILE A 161 9.07 18.58 2.48
CA ILE A 161 10.40 18.03 2.82
C ILE A 161 10.53 17.91 4.33
N GLU A 162 10.25 18.97 5.08
CA GLU A 162 10.27 18.99 6.54
C GLU A 162 9.35 17.92 7.15
N PHE A 163 8.14 17.77 6.61
CA PHE A 163 7.25 16.70 7.04
C PHE A 163 7.90 15.32 6.93
N PHE A 164 8.46 14.96 5.77
CA PHE A 164 9.08 13.65 5.57
C PHE A 164 10.36 13.43 6.36
N GLN A 165 11.12 14.50 6.65
CA GLN A 165 12.29 14.44 7.54
C GLN A 165 11.87 14.08 8.97
N ASN A 166 10.76 14.61 9.45
CA ASN A 166 10.24 14.40 10.80
C ASN A 166 9.30 13.17 10.92
N ASN A 167 8.91 12.55 9.81
CA ASN A 167 7.99 11.41 9.78
C ASN A 167 8.59 10.25 8.94
N PRO A 168 9.56 9.52 9.48
CA PRO A 168 10.32 8.51 8.74
C PRO A 168 9.44 7.37 8.21
N LEU A 169 8.39 6.94 8.92
CA LEU A 169 7.43 5.96 8.43
C LEU A 169 6.74 6.46 7.15
N SER A 170 6.28 7.70 7.14
CA SER A 170 5.65 8.31 5.94
C SER A 170 6.63 8.41 4.76
N ASP A 171 7.91 8.71 5.03
CA ASP A 171 8.94 8.80 3.99
C ASP A 171 9.23 7.45 3.33
N ILE A 172 9.39 6.37 4.13
CA ILE A 172 9.67 5.04 3.58
C ILE A 172 8.47 4.50 2.82
N ILE A 173 7.23 4.67 3.28
CA ILE A 173 6.03 4.23 2.57
C ILE A 173 5.89 4.94 1.22
N ARG A 174 6.06 6.28 1.18
CA ARG A 174 6.04 7.07 -0.06
C ARG A 174 7.09 6.62 -1.07
N LYS A 175 8.33 6.40 -0.62
CA LYS A 175 9.43 5.96 -1.48
C LYS A 175 9.20 4.54 -2.00
N ALA A 176 8.72 3.65 -1.15
CA ALA A 176 8.41 2.26 -1.48
C ALA A 176 7.29 2.15 -2.51
N ASP A 177 6.20 2.90 -2.36
CA ASP A 177 5.11 2.98 -3.35
C ASP A 177 5.64 3.42 -4.72
N GLY A 178 6.40 4.51 -4.78
CA GLY A 178 7.01 4.99 -6.02
C GLY A 178 7.95 3.98 -6.67
N SER A 179 8.75 3.25 -5.89
CA SER A 179 9.64 2.19 -6.36
C SER A 179 8.87 1.00 -6.96
N SER A 180 7.84 0.52 -6.28
CA SER A 180 6.97 -0.57 -6.74
C SER A 180 6.31 -0.23 -8.09
N ILE A 181 5.78 0.99 -8.25
CA ILE A 181 5.20 1.49 -9.50
C ILE A 181 6.25 1.48 -10.63
N GLY A 182 7.46 1.99 -10.36
CA GLY A 182 8.56 2.04 -11.33
C GLY A 182 8.98 0.65 -11.82
N LYS A 183 9.09 -0.32 -10.91
CA LYS A 183 9.42 -1.71 -11.22
C LYS A 183 8.32 -2.39 -12.06
N SER A 184 7.06 -2.16 -11.75
CA SER A 184 5.93 -2.70 -12.51
C SER A 184 5.90 -2.18 -13.95
N LYS A 185 6.13 -0.89 -14.17
CA LYS A 185 6.18 -0.29 -15.52
C LYS A 185 7.31 -0.87 -16.36
N LYS A 186 8.52 -1.06 -15.79
CA LYS A 186 9.66 -1.66 -16.49
C LYS A 186 9.39 -3.12 -16.89
N ARG A 187 8.67 -3.89 -16.09
CA ARG A 187 8.28 -5.27 -16.40
C ARG A 187 7.32 -5.34 -17.59
N HIS A 188 6.34 -4.44 -17.62
CA HIS A 188 5.37 -4.38 -18.73
C HIS A 188 6.03 -4.06 -20.07
N HIS A 189 7.03 -3.17 -20.07
CA HIS A 189 7.80 -2.85 -21.30
C HIS A 189 8.61 -4.04 -21.83
N LYS A 190 9.15 -4.89 -20.94
CA LYS A 190 9.91 -6.10 -21.34
C LYS A 190 9.05 -7.26 -21.84
N SER A 191 7.74 -7.24 -21.55
CA SER A 191 6.80 -8.29 -22.01
C SER A 191 6.18 -7.97 -23.37
N ILE A 192 6.47 -6.82 -23.96
CA ILE A 192 5.93 -6.34 -25.24
C ILE A 192 7.01 -6.36 -26.34
N VAL A 193 8.26 -6.63 -25.96
CA VAL A 193 9.40 -6.86 -26.85
C VAL A 193 9.75 -8.34 -26.88
#